data_c6f662afaac42d0feecaa1d1e73bdccd
#
_entry.id   c6f662afaac42d0feecaa1d1e73bdccd
#
_cell.length_a   1.000
_cell.length_b   1.000
_cell.length_c   1.000
_cell.angle_alpha   90.00
_cell.angle_beta   90.00
_cell.angle_gamma   90.00
#
_symmetry.space_group_name_H-M   'P 1'
#
loop_
_entity.id
_entity.type
_entity.pdbx_description
1 polymer ?
#
loop_
_entity_poly.entity_id
_entity_poly.type
_entity_poly.pdbx_seq_one_letter_code
_entity_poly.pdbx_strand_id
1 'polypeptide(L)'
;LALDRVTLGLQLSDLIIVAARPSMGKTAFVLSMARNMAVDHEQGVAFFSLEMSSVQLMMRLIIAETGLSGNDVKSGRLTPEQWRHLESATKPLGTAPLFIDDTPALSVFEFRSKARRLKIHNDIKIIIIAYLQLMTGNQDTKGNREQEVAFISRTLKAIAKELNVPMIALSQLRRATEMRGGSQRPQLSDLRESGAIEQDADIVAFIHRPEYYGINQDENGMPTAGMAEIILAKHRNGAVCDVNLRFLKEQARFADVEDSMLPPAQAVESQQAYDDYASGSNSQPGTSGLGAAMGGEFDVNRSTKIDDEAPF
;
A
#
# COMPACT_ATOMS: atom_id res chain seq x y z
N LEU A 1 8.21 -0.10 0.84
CA LEU A 1 9.51 0.24 0.22
C LEU A 1 9.64 -0.33 -1.20
N ALA A 2 9.40 -1.64 -1.44
CA ALA A 2 9.53 -2.19 -2.79
C ALA A 2 8.48 -1.59 -3.75
N LEU A 3 7.23 -1.45 -3.31
CA LEU A 3 6.16 -0.83 -4.08
C LEU A 3 6.44 0.67 -4.31
N ASP A 4 6.95 1.39 -3.30
CA ASP A 4 7.23 2.82 -3.39
C ASP A 4 8.32 3.15 -4.41
N ARG A 5 9.31 2.26 -4.57
CA ARG A 5 10.37 2.42 -5.60
C ARG A 5 9.80 2.40 -7.01
N VAL A 6 8.73 1.64 -7.25
CA VAL A 6 8.12 1.52 -8.57
C VAL A 6 7.11 2.61 -8.84
N THR A 7 6.28 2.93 -7.84
CA THR A 7 5.22 3.95 -7.98
C THR A 7 5.71 5.37 -7.72
N LEU A 8 6.92 5.54 -7.15
CA LEU A 8 7.44 6.82 -6.64
C LEU A 8 6.47 7.46 -5.62
N GLY A 9 5.79 6.60 -4.85
CA GLY A 9 4.69 6.96 -3.97
C GLY A 9 3.35 7.07 -4.72
N LEU A 10 2.27 7.11 -3.95
CA LEU A 10 0.92 7.27 -4.49
C LEU A 10 0.67 8.75 -4.83
N GLN A 11 0.36 9.02 -6.09
CA GLN A 11 0.20 10.38 -6.57
C GLN A 11 -1.16 10.97 -6.15
N LEU A 12 -1.19 12.29 -5.89
CA LEU A 12 -2.41 12.99 -5.54
C LEU A 12 -3.46 12.82 -6.65
N SER A 13 -4.72 12.71 -6.25
CA SER A 13 -5.86 12.55 -7.16
C SER A 13 -5.92 11.22 -7.92
N ASP A 14 -5.00 10.27 -7.67
CA ASP A 14 -5.03 8.96 -8.32
C ASP A 14 -6.08 8.05 -7.71
N LEU A 15 -6.73 7.28 -8.58
CA LEU A 15 -7.56 6.14 -8.23
C LEU A 15 -6.77 4.85 -8.47
N ILE A 16 -6.48 4.16 -7.38
CA ILE A 16 -5.73 2.91 -7.36
C ILE A 16 -6.71 1.77 -7.09
N ILE A 17 -6.76 0.80 -7.96
CA ILE A 17 -7.57 -0.41 -7.77
C ILE A 17 -6.66 -1.55 -7.33
N VAL A 18 -6.95 -2.14 -6.18
CA VAL A 18 -6.29 -3.36 -5.71
C VAL A 18 -7.29 -4.51 -5.78
N ALA A 19 -7.06 -5.44 -6.69
CA ALA A 19 -7.97 -6.52 -6.97
C ALA A 19 -7.35 -7.89 -6.72
N ALA A 20 -8.13 -8.83 -6.22
CA ALA A 20 -7.72 -10.23 -6.04
C ALA A 20 -8.93 -11.13 -5.83
N ARG A 21 -8.71 -12.43 -5.91
CA ARG A 21 -9.67 -13.44 -5.47
C ARG A 21 -9.90 -13.37 -3.94
N PRO A 22 -11.01 -13.89 -3.43
CA PRO A 22 -11.20 -14.06 -1.98
C PRO A 22 -10.00 -14.76 -1.33
N SER A 23 -9.74 -14.47 -0.07
CA SER A 23 -8.67 -15.08 0.74
C SER A 23 -7.21 -14.80 0.30
N MET A 24 -6.99 -14.01 -0.76
CA MET A 24 -5.64 -13.58 -1.20
C MET A 24 -4.99 -12.54 -0.28
N GLY A 25 -5.74 -11.97 0.66
CA GLY A 25 -5.21 -11.01 1.62
C GLY A 25 -5.39 -9.53 1.24
N LYS A 26 -6.35 -9.17 0.35
CA LYS A 26 -6.61 -7.75 -0.03
C LYS A 26 -6.71 -6.81 1.17
N THR A 27 -7.59 -7.14 2.12
CA THR A 27 -7.77 -6.32 3.33
C THR A 27 -6.50 -6.27 4.18
N ALA A 28 -5.78 -7.39 4.31
CA ALA A 28 -4.51 -7.46 5.02
C ALA A 28 -3.45 -6.57 4.39
N PHE A 29 -3.38 -6.52 3.05
CA PHE A 29 -2.45 -5.69 2.30
C PHE A 29 -2.69 -4.20 2.57
N VAL A 30 -3.92 -3.72 2.40
CA VAL A 30 -4.21 -2.29 2.63
C VAL A 30 -4.19 -1.91 4.11
N LEU A 31 -4.47 -2.84 5.03
CA LEU A 31 -4.26 -2.61 6.47
C LEU A 31 -2.78 -2.47 6.83
N SER A 32 -1.91 -3.30 6.23
CA SER A 32 -0.45 -3.14 6.40
C SER A 32 0.01 -1.77 5.89
N MET A 33 -0.49 -1.33 4.71
CA MET A 33 -0.19 0.00 4.20
C MET A 33 -0.73 1.11 5.12
N ALA A 34 -1.99 1.01 5.55
CA ALA A 34 -2.63 1.98 6.43
C ALA A 34 -1.89 2.12 7.77
N ARG A 35 -1.46 0.98 8.35
CA ARG A 35 -0.66 0.93 9.57
C ARG A 35 0.69 1.63 9.38
N ASN A 36 1.43 1.27 8.33
CA ASN A 36 2.74 1.86 8.06
C ASN A 36 2.63 3.38 7.85
N MET A 37 1.62 3.84 7.11
CA MET A 37 1.40 5.27 6.89
C MET A 37 1.00 6.01 8.17
N ALA A 38 0.06 5.44 8.96
CA ALA A 38 -0.47 6.12 10.12
C ALA A 38 0.45 6.03 11.35
N VAL A 39 1.12 4.88 11.57
CA VAL A 39 1.96 4.64 12.75
C VAL A 39 3.41 5.06 12.51
N ASP A 40 4.02 4.60 11.40
CA ASP A 40 5.45 4.84 11.18
C ASP A 40 5.72 6.23 10.58
N HIS A 41 4.76 6.79 9.83
CA HIS A 41 4.92 8.06 9.13
C HIS A 41 3.93 9.15 9.58
N GLU A 42 3.09 8.88 10.56
CA GLU A 42 2.11 9.84 11.13
C GLU A 42 1.21 10.51 10.07
N GLN A 43 0.95 9.79 8.94
CA GLN A 43 0.12 10.31 7.88
C GLN A 43 -1.36 9.97 8.12
N GLY A 44 -2.24 10.94 7.93
CA GLY A 44 -3.69 10.76 8.09
C GLY A 44 -4.25 9.75 7.07
N VAL A 45 -4.86 8.67 7.55
CA VAL A 45 -5.48 7.62 6.74
C VAL A 45 -6.96 7.54 7.04
N ALA A 46 -7.83 7.66 6.03
CA ALA A 46 -9.26 7.35 6.13
C ALA A 46 -9.54 5.97 5.54
N PHE A 47 -10.09 5.07 6.34
CA PHE A 47 -10.39 3.70 5.95
C PHE A 47 -11.90 3.45 6.02
N PHE A 48 -12.55 3.28 4.87
CA PHE A 48 -13.97 2.94 4.76
C PHE A 48 -14.14 1.44 4.55
N SER A 49 -14.70 0.78 5.55
CA SER A 49 -14.92 -0.67 5.56
C SER A 49 -16.40 -0.99 5.41
N LEU A 50 -16.78 -1.54 4.28
CA LEU A 50 -18.18 -1.86 3.97
C LEU A 50 -18.53 -3.33 4.28
N GLU A 51 -17.54 -4.16 4.60
CA GLU A 51 -17.71 -5.59 4.88
C GLU A 51 -17.38 -5.93 6.34
N MET A 52 -16.31 -5.34 6.87
CA MET A 52 -15.82 -5.68 8.20
C MET A 52 -16.07 -4.54 9.18
N SER A 53 -16.43 -4.89 10.42
CA SER A 53 -16.55 -3.88 11.48
C SER A 53 -15.18 -3.29 11.88
N SER A 54 -15.21 -2.08 12.42
CA SER A 54 -14.02 -1.39 12.96
C SER A 54 -13.31 -2.24 14.02
N VAL A 55 -14.07 -2.95 14.88
CA VAL A 55 -13.53 -3.86 15.88
C VAL A 55 -12.75 -5.02 15.23
N GLN A 56 -13.27 -5.59 14.14
CA GLN A 56 -12.58 -6.68 13.43
C GLN A 56 -11.28 -6.18 12.77
N LEU A 57 -11.28 -4.98 12.23
CA LEU A 57 -10.08 -4.37 11.63
C LEU A 57 -9.03 -4.04 12.70
N MET A 58 -9.45 -3.44 13.82
CA MET A 58 -8.54 -3.17 14.94
C MET A 58 -7.95 -4.45 15.52
N MET A 59 -8.74 -5.53 15.63
CA MET A 59 -8.22 -6.82 16.08
C MET A 59 -7.15 -7.36 15.14
N ARG A 60 -7.32 -7.22 13.81
CA ARG A 60 -6.29 -7.61 12.84
C ARG A 60 -5.03 -6.77 12.96
N LEU A 61 -5.15 -5.46 13.17
CA LEU A 61 -4.00 -4.59 13.42
C LEU A 61 -3.25 -4.97 14.68
N ILE A 62 -3.96 -5.25 15.78
CA ILE A 62 -3.37 -5.70 17.04
C ILE A 62 -2.60 -7.01 16.85
N ILE A 63 -3.18 -8.00 16.18
CA ILE A 63 -2.52 -9.28 15.90
C ILE A 63 -1.29 -9.07 15.01
N ALA A 64 -1.40 -8.22 14.00
CA ALA A 64 -0.29 -7.92 13.08
C ALA A 64 0.87 -7.20 13.79
N GLU A 65 0.57 -6.33 14.76
CA GLU A 65 1.56 -5.55 15.51
C GLU A 65 2.26 -6.39 16.59
N THR A 66 1.47 -7.19 17.30
CA THR A 66 1.98 -7.98 18.44
C THR A 66 2.59 -9.32 18.02
N GLY A 67 2.19 -9.87 16.87
CA GLY A 67 2.56 -11.23 16.48
C GLY A 67 1.93 -12.31 17.35
N LEU A 68 1.04 -11.96 18.28
CA LEU A 68 0.37 -12.92 19.16
C LEU A 68 -0.68 -13.73 18.39
N SER A 69 -0.98 -14.93 18.89
CA SER A 69 -2.04 -15.77 18.35
C SER A 69 -3.39 -15.04 18.41
N GLY A 70 -4.06 -14.94 17.25
CA GLY A 70 -5.39 -14.33 17.19
C GLY A 70 -6.44 -15.01 18.07
N ASN A 71 -6.28 -16.32 18.34
CA ASN A 71 -7.16 -17.06 19.25
C ASN A 71 -6.91 -16.69 20.70
N ASP A 72 -5.65 -16.52 21.10
CA ASP A 72 -5.28 -16.17 22.47
C ASP A 72 -5.69 -14.73 22.79
N VAL A 73 -5.46 -13.81 21.86
CA VAL A 73 -5.90 -12.41 21.98
C VAL A 73 -7.43 -12.35 22.11
N LYS A 74 -8.20 -13.06 21.26
CA LYS A 74 -9.66 -13.07 21.31
C LYS A 74 -10.23 -13.72 22.56
N SER A 75 -9.59 -14.77 23.06
CA SER A 75 -10.03 -15.51 24.26
C SER A 75 -9.52 -14.91 25.56
N GLY A 76 -8.63 -13.91 25.50
CA GLY A 76 -7.99 -13.31 26.67
C GLY A 76 -7.02 -14.26 27.39
N ARG A 77 -6.59 -15.36 26.74
CA ARG A 77 -5.67 -16.34 27.32
C ARG A 77 -4.21 -15.93 27.10
N LEU A 78 -3.84 -14.79 27.67
CA LEU A 78 -2.50 -14.24 27.57
C LEU A 78 -1.78 -14.36 28.90
N THR A 79 -0.48 -14.68 28.86
CA THR A 79 0.38 -14.60 30.03
C THR A 79 0.59 -13.14 30.45
N PRO A 80 1.00 -12.88 31.70
CA PRO A 80 1.30 -11.50 32.13
C PRO A 80 2.35 -10.79 31.27
N GLU A 81 3.29 -11.54 30.68
CA GLU A 81 4.30 -10.99 29.76
C GLU A 81 3.69 -10.63 28.41
N GLN A 82 2.82 -11.50 27.85
CA GLN A 82 2.09 -11.23 26.64
C GLN A 82 1.14 -10.04 26.78
N TRP A 83 0.53 -9.85 27.94
CA TRP A 83 -0.30 -8.68 28.23
C TRP A 83 0.53 -7.39 28.20
N ARG A 84 1.71 -7.37 28.85
CA ARG A 84 2.61 -6.21 28.81
C ARG A 84 3.10 -5.92 27.39
N HIS A 85 3.43 -6.97 26.62
CA HIS A 85 3.82 -6.84 25.23
C HIS A 85 2.68 -6.26 24.39
N LEU A 86 1.45 -6.77 24.53
CA LEU A 86 0.27 -6.27 23.83
C LEU A 86 0.04 -4.79 24.13
N GLU A 87 0.06 -4.39 25.41
CA GLU A 87 -0.12 -3.00 25.83
C GLU A 87 0.95 -2.07 25.21
N SER A 88 2.21 -2.49 25.29
CA SER A 88 3.33 -1.72 24.72
C SER A 88 3.23 -1.59 23.19
N ALA A 89 3.00 -2.69 22.48
CA ALA A 89 2.97 -2.73 21.01
C ALA A 89 1.74 -2.01 20.43
N THR A 90 0.62 -1.97 21.15
CA THR A 90 -0.60 -1.31 20.65
C THR A 90 -0.69 0.17 20.97
N LYS A 91 0.16 0.68 21.87
CA LYS A 91 0.16 2.10 22.24
C LYS A 91 0.30 3.06 21.05
N PRO A 92 1.20 2.82 20.06
CA PRO A 92 1.29 3.65 18.86
C PRO A 92 0.02 3.65 18.01
N LEU A 93 -0.69 2.52 17.94
CA LEU A 93 -1.96 2.44 17.22
C LEU A 93 -3.05 3.34 17.81
N GLY A 94 -3.05 3.51 19.14
CA GLY A 94 -4.04 4.34 19.85
C GLY A 94 -3.90 5.84 19.56
N THR A 95 -2.73 6.30 19.14
CA THR A 95 -2.44 7.71 18.81
C THR A 95 -2.30 7.98 17.32
N ALA A 96 -2.24 6.92 16.52
CA ALA A 96 -2.07 7.04 15.06
C ALA A 96 -3.27 7.72 14.39
N PRO A 97 -3.06 8.59 13.39
CA PRO A 97 -4.13 9.26 12.65
C PRO A 97 -4.80 8.31 11.64
N LEU A 98 -5.36 7.20 12.13
CA LEU A 98 -6.12 6.21 11.37
C LEU A 98 -7.61 6.31 11.71
N PHE A 99 -8.41 6.75 10.75
CA PHE A 99 -9.85 6.98 10.89
C PHE A 99 -10.62 5.88 10.17
N ILE A 100 -11.32 5.04 10.92
CA ILE A 100 -12.08 3.91 10.37
C ILE A 100 -13.58 4.24 10.41
N ASP A 101 -14.24 4.12 9.26
CA ASP A 101 -15.69 4.22 9.11
C ASP A 101 -16.20 2.86 8.60
N ASP A 102 -17.05 2.19 9.38
CA ASP A 102 -17.61 0.88 9.06
C ASP A 102 -19.12 0.92 8.75
N THR A 103 -19.59 2.06 8.25
CA THR A 103 -20.98 2.21 7.82
C THR A 103 -21.29 1.25 6.67
N PRO A 104 -22.25 0.32 6.83
CA PRO A 104 -22.61 -0.63 5.80
C PRO A 104 -23.37 0.04 4.66
N ALA A 105 -23.29 -0.54 3.45
CA ALA A 105 -24.06 -0.13 2.27
C ALA A 105 -23.96 1.38 1.95
N LEU A 106 -22.77 1.95 2.17
CA LEU A 106 -22.49 3.37 1.99
C LEU A 106 -22.71 3.80 0.52
N SER A 107 -23.55 4.81 0.32
CA SER A 107 -23.72 5.42 -1.01
C SER A 107 -22.52 6.28 -1.38
N VAL A 108 -22.22 6.43 -2.70
CA VAL A 108 -21.13 7.30 -3.15
C VAL A 108 -21.32 8.77 -2.75
N PHE A 109 -22.55 9.23 -2.58
CA PHE A 109 -22.84 10.59 -2.14
C PHE A 109 -22.57 10.79 -0.65
N GLU A 110 -22.96 9.82 0.18
CA GLU A 110 -22.68 9.83 1.60
C GLU A 110 -21.16 9.68 1.84
N PHE A 111 -20.52 8.78 1.12
CA PHE A 111 -19.07 8.63 1.14
C PHE A 111 -18.36 9.95 0.84
N ARG A 112 -18.75 10.67 -0.25
CA ARG A 112 -18.19 11.98 -0.61
C ARG A 112 -18.28 12.97 0.55
N SER A 113 -19.45 13.03 1.21
CA SER A 113 -19.70 13.96 2.34
C SER A 113 -18.80 13.62 3.55
N LYS A 114 -18.68 12.33 3.89
CA LYS A 114 -17.81 11.84 4.99
C LYS A 114 -16.33 12.06 4.68
N ALA A 115 -15.89 11.70 3.47
CA ALA A 115 -14.50 11.85 3.03
C ALA A 115 -14.06 13.32 3.04
N ARG A 116 -14.93 14.23 2.54
CA ARG A 116 -14.68 15.69 2.57
C ARG A 116 -14.52 16.18 4.01
N ARG A 117 -15.42 15.80 4.91
CA ARG A 117 -15.35 16.18 6.33
C ARG A 117 -14.05 15.70 6.98
N LEU A 118 -13.68 14.43 6.76
CA LEU A 118 -12.43 13.88 7.28
C LEU A 118 -11.21 14.62 6.72
N LYS A 119 -11.20 14.92 5.41
CA LYS A 119 -10.10 15.66 4.78
C LYS A 119 -9.91 17.05 5.39
N ILE A 120 -11.02 17.77 5.66
CA ILE A 120 -10.96 19.14 6.21
C ILE A 120 -10.47 19.13 7.67
N HIS A 121 -10.92 18.17 8.49
CA HIS A 121 -10.67 18.21 9.93
C HIS A 121 -9.42 17.44 10.37
N ASN A 122 -8.97 16.44 9.59
CA ASN A 122 -7.94 15.48 10.04
C ASN A 122 -6.75 15.35 9.09
N ASP A 123 -6.55 16.30 8.17
CA ASP A 123 -5.44 16.31 7.21
C ASP A 123 -5.18 14.93 6.53
N ILE A 124 -6.26 14.31 6.04
CA ILE A 124 -6.18 12.99 5.40
C ILE A 124 -5.27 13.04 4.17
N LYS A 125 -4.32 12.12 4.10
CA LYS A 125 -3.35 11.96 2.99
C LYS A 125 -3.73 10.85 2.03
N ILE A 126 -4.55 9.89 2.47
CA ILE A 126 -5.04 8.78 1.65
C ILE A 126 -6.42 8.32 2.12
N ILE A 127 -7.22 7.83 1.17
CA ILE A 127 -8.51 7.20 1.44
C ILE A 127 -8.48 5.77 0.93
N ILE A 128 -8.92 4.82 1.76
CA ILE A 128 -9.00 3.39 1.44
C ILE A 128 -10.45 2.94 1.53
N ILE A 129 -10.95 2.20 0.53
CA ILE A 129 -12.31 1.68 0.44
C ILE A 129 -12.30 0.16 0.28
N ALA A 130 -12.89 -0.57 1.21
CA ALA A 130 -12.99 -2.03 1.24
C ALA A 130 -14.45 -2.49 1.41
N TYR A 131 -15.18 -2.92 0.39
CA TYR A 131 -14.90 -3.09 -1.05
C TYR A 131 -15.77 -2.20 -1.92
N LEU A 132 -15.26 -1.81 -3.07
CA LEU A 132 -16.01 -0.99 -4.05
C LEU A 132 -17.36 -1.61 -4.43
N GLN A 133 -17.42 -2.94 -4.58
CA GLN A 133 -18.65 -3.65 -4.95
C GLN A 133 -19.75 -3.59 -3.88
N LEU A 134 -19.47 -3.19 -2.66
CA LEU A 134 -20.49 -3.05 -1.60
C LEU A 134 -21.04 -1.62 -1.51
N MET A 135 -20.49 -0.70 -2.27
CA MET A 135 -21.05 0.65 -2.40
C MET A 135 -22.36 0.62 -3.21
N THR A 136 -23.23 1.57 -2.93
CA THR A 136 -24.45 1.79 -3.69
C THR A 136 -24.29 3.02 -4.60
N GLY A 137 -24.71 2.86 -5.85
CA GLY A 137 -24.71 3.92 -6.85
C GLY A 137 -25.95 4.81 -6.78
N ASN A 138 -26.35 5.37 -7.92
CA ASN A 138 -27.58 6.13 -8.05
C ASN A 138 -28.78 5.19 -8.27
N GLN A 139 -30.00 5.66 -7.98
CA GLN A 139 -31.25 4.91 -8.21
C GLN A 139 -31.45 4.52 -9.68
N ASP A 140 -30.96 5.36 -10.61
CA ASP A 140 -31.08 5.12 -12.05
C ASP A 140 -30.26 3.92 -12.56
N THR A 141 -29.28 3.45 -11.80
CA THR A 141 -28.43 2.30 -12.14
C THR A 141 -28.88 1.00 -11.47
N LYS A 142 -29.96 1.02 -10.68
CA LYS A 142 -30.51 -0.17 -10.04
C LYS A 142 -30.96 -1.17 -11.08
N GLY A 143 -30.45 -2.42 -10.95
CA GLY A 143 -30.78 -3.54 -11.84
C GLY A 143 -29.72 -3.87 -12.89
N ASN A 144 -28.77 -2.98 -13.16
CA ASN A 144 -27.61 -3.27 -13.99
C ASN A 144 -26.32 -3.07 -13.20
N ARG A 145 -25.78 -4.16 -12.67
CA ARG A 145 -24.61 -4.16 -11.79
C ARG A 145 -23.37 -3.59 -12.45
N GLU A 146 -23.18 -3.83 -13.74
CA GLU A 146 -22.05 -3.31 -14.50
C GLU A 146 -22.11 -1.78 -14.60
N GLN A 147 -23.29 -1.22 -14.90
CA GLN A 147 -23.49 0.22 -14.96
C GLN A 147 -23.34 0.87 -13.60
N GLU A 148 -23.80 0.22 -12.52
CA GLU A 148 -23.66 0.72 -11.15
C GLU A 148 -22.19 0.80 -10.77
N VAL A 149 -21.43 -0.26 -11.01
CA VAL A 149 -19.99 -0.29 -10.73
C VAL A 149 -19.22 0.74 -11.56
N ALA A 150 -19.59 0.93 -12.82
CA ALA A 150 -19.03 1.98 -13.69
C ALA A 150 -19.31 3.37 -13.16
N PHE A 151 -20.52 3.62 -12.69
CA PHE A 151 -20.90 4.89 -12.08
C PHE A 151 -20.10 5.16 -10.80
N ILE A 152 -19.98 4.15 -9.93
CA ILE A 152 -19.20 4.23 -8.67
C ILE A 152 -17.74 4.55 -8.99
N SER A 153 -17.10 3.80 -9.90
CA SER A 153 -15.70 3.97 -10.28
C SER A 153 -15.41 5.39 -10.76
N ARG A 154 -16.23 5.88 -11.71
CA ARG A 154 -16.10 7.25 -12.24
C ARG A 154 -16.28 8.30 -11.16
N THR A 155 -17.24 8.10 -10.25
CA THR A 155 -17.50 9.03 -9.15
C THR A 155 -16.35 9.03 -8.15
N LEU A 156 -15.76 7.85 -7.81
CA LEU A 156 -14.58 7.77 -6.95
C LEU A 156 -13.40 8.53 -7.54
N LYS A 157 -13.15 8.39 -8.86
CA LYS A 157 -12.09 9.17 -9.53
C LYS A 157 -12.36 10.68 -9.47
N ALA A 158 -13.61 11.10 -9.62
CA ALA A 158 -13.98 12.51 -9.48
C ALA A 158 -13.75 13.02 -8.04
N ILE A 159 -14.10 12.23 -7.03
CA ILE A 159 -13.87 12.56 -5.61
C ILE A 159 -12.38 12.62 -5.28
N ALA A 160 -11.57 11.68 -5.77
CA ALA A 160 -10.12 11.69 -5.59
C ALA A 160 -9.51 13.01 -6.12
N LYS A 161 -9.96 13.46 -7.30
CA LYS A 161 -9.56 14.77 -7.86
C LYS A 161 -10.06 15.95 -7.03
N GLU A 162 -11.31 15.92 -6.61
CA GLU A 162 -11.93 16.98 -5.82
C GLU A 162 -11.19 17.21 -4.49
N LEU A 163 -10.87 16.10 -3.80
CA LEU A 163 -10.21 16.14 -2.49
C LEU A 163 -8.69 16.27 -2.60
N ASN A 164 -8.14 16.10 -3.81
CA ASN A 164 -6.72 16.07 -4.10
C ASN A 164 -5.97 15.10 -3.18
N VAL A 165 -6.47 13.86 -3.09
CA VAL A 165 -5.85 12.75 -2.33
C VAL A 165 -5.85 11.47 -3.15
N PRO A 166 -4.83 10.60 -3.02
CA PRO A 166 -4.87 9.26 -3.58
C PRO A 166 -5.99 8.45 -2.91
N MET A 167 -6.65 7.61 -3.71
CA MET A 167 -7.73 6.76 -3.26
C MET A 167 -7.47 5.32 -3.68
N ILE A 168 -7.43 4.40 -2.73
CA ILE A 168 -7.33 2.96 -2.98
C ILE A 168 -8.72 2.34 -2.83
N ALA A 169 -9.21 1.67 -3.87
CA ALA A 169 -10.44 0.90 -3.80
C ALA A 169 -10.17 -0.59 -4.03
N LEU A 170 -10.63 -1.42 -3.09
CA LEU A 170 -10.52 -2.86 -3.20
C LEU A 170 -11.60 -3.41 -4.12
N SER A 171 -11.20 -4.32 -5.01
CA SER A 171 -12.09 -5.01 -5.94
C SER A 171 -11.93 -6.52 -5.84
N GLN A 172 -13.02 -7.26 -5.99
CA GLN A 172 -12.99 -8.72 -6.01
C GLN A 172 -13.04 -9.23 -7.44
N LEU A 173 -12.13 -10.16 -7.78
CA LEU A 173 -12.10 -10.81 -9.08
C LEU A 173 -13.13 -11.95 -9.17
N ARG A 174 -13.61 -12.25 -10.37
CA ARG A 174 -14.53 -13.34 -10.68
C ARG A 174 -13.90 -14.72 -10.48
N ARG A 175 -14.73 -15.74 -10.30
CA ARG A 175 -14.29 -17.15 -10.21
C ARG A 175 -13.66 -17.69 -11.50
N ALA A 176 -13.94 -17.09 -12.65
CA ALA A 176 -13.38 -17.51 -13.94
C ALA A 176 -11.84 -17.51 -13.95
N THR A 177 -11.19 -16.67 -13.13
CA THR A 177 -9.73 -16.65 -12.97
C THR A 177 -9.19 -17.99 -12.45
N GLU A 178 -9.93 -18.68 -11.56
CA GLU A 178 -9.54 -19.97 -10.97
C GLU A 178 -9.70 -21.15 -11.96
N MET A 179 -10.59 -21.00 -12.94
CA MET A 179 -10.85 -22.03 -13.96
C MET A 179 -9.83 -22.02 -15.10
N ARG A 180 -8.96 -21.01 -15.11
CA ARG A 180 -7.88 -20.90 -16.12
C ARG A 180 -6.77 -21.87 -15.77
N GLY A 181 -6.37 -22.73 -16.69
CA GLY A 181 -5.20 -23.59 -16.53
C GLY A 181 -3.90 -22.78 -16.40
N GLY A 182 -2.89 -23.36 -15.78
CA GLY A 182 -1.57 -22.75 -15.62
C GLY A 182 -1.41 -21.98 -14.32
N SER A 183 -0.67 -20.88 -14.34
CA SER A 183 -0.27 -20.10 -13.16
C SER A 183 -1.42 -19.39 -12.41
N GLN A 184 -2.63 -19.38 -13.00
CA GLN A 184 -3.81 -18.68 -12.45
C GLN A 184 -3.55 -17.21 -12.07
N ARG A 185 -2.54 -16.59 -12.68
CA ARG A 185 -2.20 -15.19 -12.47
C ARG A 185 -3.33 -14.30 -12.98
N PRO A 186 -3.79 -13.33 -12.19
CA PRO A 186 -4.83 -12.40 -12.59
C PRO A 186 -4.36 -11.47 -13.72
N GLN A 187 -5.31 -11.04 -14.55
CA GLN A 187 -5.12 -10.15 -15.70
C GLN A 187 -6.20 -9.06 -15.71
N LEU A 188 -5.97 -7.98 -16.45
CA LEU A 188 -6.95 -6.88 -16.58
C LEU A 188 -8.31 -7.37 -17.10
N SER A 189 -8.32 -8.40 -17.98
CA SER A 189 -9.57 -9.02 -18.45
C SER A 189 -10.40 -9.67 -17.35
N ASP A 190 -9.82 -9.98 -16.19
CA ASP A 190 -10.53 -10.56 -15.04
C ASP A 190 -11.37 -9.52 -14.27
N LEU A 191 -11.15 -8.22 -14.57
CA LEU A 191 -11.99 -7.09 -14.12
C LEU A 191 -13.21 -6.86 -15.05
N ARG A 192 -13.51 -7.72 -15.99
CA ARG A 192 -14.42 -7.51 -17.15
C ARG A 192 -15.88 -7.17 -16.81
N GLU A 193 -16.43 -7.45 -15.62
CA GLU A 193 -17.72 -6.88 -15.18
C GLU A 193 -17.59 -5.39 -14.85
N SER A 194 -16.39 -4.87 -14.96
CA SER A 194 -15.99 -3.55 -14.54
C SER A 194 -14.98 -2.96 -15.52
N GLY A 195 -15.19 -3.12 -16.81
CA GLY A 195 -14.34 -2.50 -17.84
C GLY A 195 -14.16 -1.01 -17.62
N ALA A 196 -15.16 -0.37 -17.02
CA ALA A 196 -15.08 1.02 -16.58
C ALA A 196 -14.07 1.23 -15.45
N ILE A 197 -13.94 0.28 -14.49
CA ILE A 197 -12.94 0.39 -13.42
C ILE A 197 -11.53 0.45 -14.03
N GLU A 198 -11.25 -0.41 -15.01
CA GLU A 198 -9.97 -0.40 -15.69
C GLU A 198 -9.71 0.94 -16.38
N GLN A 199 -10.72 1.52 -17.03
CA GLN A 199 -10.57 2.80 -17.73
C GLN A 199 -10.35 3.97 -16.78
N ASP A 200 -11.10 4.03 -15.69
CA ASP A 200 -11.08 5.15 -14.72
C ASP A 200 -9.84 5.12 -13.82
N ALA A 201 -9.32 3.92 -13.49
CA ALA A 201 -8.17 3.75 -12.62
C ALA A 201 -6.86 4.27 -13.25
N ASP A 202 -6.03 4.90 -12.44
CA ASP A 202 -4.66 5.29 -12.81
C ASP A 202 -3.69 4.13 -12.60
N ILE A 203 -3.89 3.38 -11.52
CA ILE A 203 -3.14 2.17 -11.21
C ILE A 203 -4.11 1.01 -10.98
N VAL A 204 -3.80 -0.15 -11.57
CA VAL A 204 -4.46 -1.43 -11.26
C VAL A 204 -3.39 -2.40 -10.79
N ALA A 205 -3.54 -2.85 -9.56
CA ALA A 205 -2.68 -3.83 -8.92
C ALA A 205 -3.47 -5.11 -8.60
N PHE A 206 -2.89 -6.27 -8.88
CA PHE A 206 -3.43 -7.54 -8.45
C PHE A 206 -2.57 -8.13 -7.34
N ILE A 207 -3.22 -8.83 -6.41
CA ILE A 207 -2.53 -9.66 -5.42
C ILE A 207 -2.66 -11.10 -5.86
N HIS A 208 -1.53 -11.76 -6.04
CA HIS A 208 -1.42 -13.18 -6.37
C HIS A 208 -0.57 -13.89 -5.32
N ARG A 209 -1.04 -15.06 -4.88
CA ARG A 209 -0.31 -15.92 -3.92
C ARG A 209 -0.29 -17.33 -4.49
N PRO A 210 0.84 -17.74 -5.10
CA PRO A 210 0.98 -19.07 -5.73
C PRO A 210 0.67 -20.22 -4.77
N GLU A 211 1.12 -20.12 -3.51
CA GLU A 211 0.86 -21.12 -2.46
C GLU A 211 -0.64 -21.41 -2.28
N TYR A 212 -1.51 -20.41 -2.43
CA TYR A 212 -2.96 -20.60 -2.29
C TYR A 212 -3.54 -21.54 -3.33
N TYR A 213 -2.91 -21.62 -4.50
CA TYR A 213 -3.27 -22.49 -5.62
C TYR A 213 -2.51 -23.82 -5.61
N GLY A 214 -1.73 -24.12 -4.56
CA GLY A 214 -0.91 -25.34 -4.47
C GLY A 214 0.33 -25.30 -5.34
N ILE A 215 0.70 -24.15 -5.86
CA ILE A 215 1.95 -23.95 -6.60
C ILE A 215 3.05 -23.76 -5.57
N ASN A 216 3.84 -24.79 -5.32
CA ASN A 216 4.85 -24.84 -4.25
C ASN A 216 6.24 -24.36 -4.71
N GLN A 217 6.46 -24.26 -6.02
CA GLN A 217 7.71 -23.78 -6.63
C GLN A 217 7.39 -22.83 -7.78
N ASP A 218 8.22 -21.82 -7.96
CA ASP A 218 8.17 -20.94 -9.12
C ASP A 218 8.82 -21.58 -10.35
N GLU A 219 8.88 -20.87 -11.48
CA GLU A 219 9.49 -21.33 -12.73
C GLU A 219 10.99 -21.62 -12.61
N ASN A 220 11.66 -21.06 -11.58
CA ASN A 220 13.08 -21.26 -11.27
C ASN A 220 13.31 -22.35 -10.22
N GLY A 221 12.24 -23.06 -9.78
CA GLY A 221 12.31 -24.08 -8.74
C GLY A 221 12.43 -23.54 -7.30
N MET A 222 12.25 -22.23 -7.11
CA MET A 222 12.30 -21.61 -5.78
C MET A 222 10.99 -21.81 -5.02
N PRO A 223 11.03 -22.07 -3.70
CA PRO A 223 9.83 -22.24 -2.89
C PRO A 223 8.96 -21.00 -2.89
N THR A 224 7.65 -21.17 -3.12
CA THR A 224 6.66 -20.09 -3.10
C THR A 224 5.96 -19.91 -1.76
N ALA A 225 6.30 -20.70 -0.76
CA ALA A 225 5.70 -20.64 0.57
C ALA A 225 5.82 -19.23 1.19
N GLY A 226 4.68 -18.65 1.56
CA GLY A 226 4.62 -17.29 2.09
C GLY A 226 4.95 -16.18 1.09
N MET A 227 5.16 -16.50 -0.20
CA MET A 227 5.35 -15.49 -1.24
C MET A 227 4.03 -14.88 -1.68
N ALA A 228 4.05 -13.61 -1.98
CA ALA A 228 2.95 -12.86 -2.57
C ALA A 228 3.48 -11.92 -3.65
N GLU A 229 2.78 -11.86 -4.77
CA GLU A 229 3.11 -10.98 -5.88
C GLU A 229 2.09 -9.84 -5.96
N ILE A 230 2.56 -8.62 -6.02
CA ILE A 230 1.75 -7.45 -6.38
C ILE A 230 2.03 -7.13 -7.83
N ILE A 231 1.08 -7.50 -8.69
CA ILE A 231 1.18 -7.35 -10.13
C ILE A 231 0.61 -5.99 -10.51
N LEU A 232 1.46 -5.02 -10.85
CA LEU A 232 1.04 -3.73 -11.39
C LEU A 232 0.69 -3.90 -12.88
N ALA A 233 -0.58 -4.22 -13.16
CA ALA A 233 -1.04 -4.52 -14.51
C ALA A 233 -1.39 -3.26 -15.32
N LYS A 234 -1.65 -2.14 -14.66
CA LYS A 234 -1.83 -0.82 -15.26
C LYS A 234 -1.16 0.24 -14.40
N HIS A 235 -0.42 1.13 -15.02
CA HIS A 235 0.15 2.31 -14.39
C HIS A 235 0.22 3.45 -15.41
N ARG A 236 -0.62 4.49 -15.27
CA ARG A 236 -0.70 5.59 -16.25
C ARG A 236 0.59 6.39 -16.34
N ASN A 237 1.26 6.59 -15.22
CA ASN A 237 2.42 7.47 -15.10
C ASN A 237 3.74 6.70 -14.93
N GLY A 238 3.75 5.37 -15.10
CA GLY A 238 4.93 4.55 -14.88
C GLY A 238 4.88 3.21 -15.58
N ALA A 239 5.87 2.37 -15.28
CA ALA A 239 5.98 1.02 -15.83
C ALA A 239 5.03 0.02 -15.13
N VAL A 240 4.60 -0.98 -15.87
CA VAL A 240 3.97 -2.18 -15.31
C VAL A 240 5.07 -3.15 -14.87
N CYS A 241 4.89 -3.75 -13.71
CA CYS A 241 5.88 -4.70 -13.15
C CYS A 241 5.26 -5.55 -12.05
N ASP A 242 6.02 -6.53 -11.60
CA ASP A 242 5.68 -7.38 -10.48
C ASP A 242 6.56 -7.03 -9.28
N VAL A 243 5.94 -6.87 -8.11
CA VAL A 243 6.63 -6.63 -6.85
C VAL A 243 6.41 -7.81 -5.92
N ASN A 244 7.50 -8.45 -5.52
CA ASN A 244 7.46 -9.59 -4.60
C ASN A 244 7.43 -9.10 -3.16
N LEU A 245 6.51 -9.66 -2.38
CA LEU A 245 6.36 -9.44 -0.95
C LEU A 245 6.28 -10.78 -0.21
N ARG A 246 6.37 -10.72 1.11
CA ARG A 246 6.06 -11.84 2.00
C ARG A 246 4.67 -11.66 2.60
N PHE A 247 3.93 -12.76 2.66
CA PHE A 247 2.67 -12.84 3.41
C PHE A 247 2.85 -13.68 4.66
N LEU A 248 2.79 -13.03 5.81
CA LEU A 248 2.89 -13.65 7.13
C LEU A 248 1.50 -14.14 7.54
N LYS A 249 1.22 -15.40 7.30
CA LYS A 249 -0.13 -16.00 7.41
C LYS A 249 -0.74 -15.87 8.81
N GLU A 250 0.06 -16.13 9.85
CA GLU A 250 -0.39 -16.08 11.25
C GLU A 250 -0.74 -14.67 11.71
N GLN A 251 -0.05 -13.67 11.18
CA GLN A 251 -0.27 -12.25 11.45
C GLN A 251 -1.22 -11.59 10.45
N ALA A 252 -1.59 -12.30 9.39
CA ALA A 252 -2.33 -11.75 8.24
C ALA A 252 -1.74 -10.42 7.75
N ARG A 253 -0.42 -10.32 7.65
CA ARG A 253 0.35 -9.11 7.32
C ARG A 253 1.23 -9.33 6.10
N PHE A 254 1.38 -8.28 5.29
CA PHE A 254 2.39 -8.21 4.23
C PHE A 254 3.64 -7.50 4.75
N ALA A 255 4.80 -7.96 4.32
CA ALA A 255 6.10 -7.40 4.61
C ALA A 255 6.99 -7.42 3.36
N ASP A 256 8.01 -6.57 3.31
CA ASP A 256 9.04 -6.65 2.28
C ASP A 256 9.83 -7.97 2.43
N VAL A 257 10.38 -8.49 1.34
CA VAL A 257 11.13 -9.75 1.33
C VAL A 257 12.38 -9.63 2.21
N GLU A 258 13.04 -8.50 2.18
CA GLU A 258 14.25 -8.21 2.96
C GLU A 258 13.97 -8.15 4.46
N ASP A 259 12.90 -7.47 4.87
CA ASP A 259 12.50 -7.32 6.29
C ASP A 259 12.13 -8.67 6.95
N SER A 260 11.68 -9.64 6.16
CA SER A 260 11.25 -10.94 6.69
C SER A 260 12.41 -11.91 6.97
N MET A 261 13.61 -11.60 6.53
CA MET A 261 14.81 -12.41 6.78
C MET A 261 15.57 -12.01 8.06
N LEU A 262 15.26 -10.83 8.62
CA LEU A 262 15.85 -10.35 9.87
C LEU A 262 14.95 -10.72 11.05
N PRO A 263 15.48 -11.29 12.13
CA PRO A 263 14.73 -11.41 13.39
C PRO A 263 14.33 -10.01 13.89
N PRO A 264 13.17 -9.84 14.56
CA PRO A 264 12.63 -8.53 14.92
C PRO A 264 13.59 -7.60 15.69
N ALA A 265 14.54 -8.17 16.43
CA ALA A 265 15.55 -7.43 17.21
C ALA A 265 16.69 -6.85 16.35
N GLN A 266 16.94 -7.37 15.14
CA GLN A 266 18.02 -6.88 14.25
C GLN A 266 17.54 -5.82 13.25
N ALA A 267 16.24 -5.71 13.02
CA ALA A 267 15.68 -4.66 12.17
C ALA A 267 15.84 -3.25 12.80
N VAL A 268 15.90 -3.18 14.14
CA VAL A 268 16.07 -1.91 14.87
C VAL A 268 17.54 -1.45 14.82
N GLU A 269 18.51 -2.38 14.87
CA GLU A 269 19.93 -2.05 14.82
C GLU A 269 20.39 -1.60 13.42
N SER A 270 19.75 -2.07 12.34
CA SER A 270 20.12 -1.67 10.99
C SER A 270 19.71 -0.23 10.66
N GLN A 271 18.66 0.31 11.30
CA GLN A 271 18.27 1.71 11.14
C GLN A 271 19.23 2.64 11.90
N GLN A 272 19.66 2.26 13.11
CA GLN A 272 20.67 3.01 13.86
C GLN A 272 22.04 3.01 13.16
N ALA A 273 22.45 1.92 12.53
CA ALA A 273 23.70 1.87 11.77
C ALA A 273 23.69 2.76 10.52
N TYR A 274 22.52 3.00 9.91
CA TYR A 274 22.38 3.94 8.78
C TYR A 274 22.44 5.40 9.23
N ASP A 275 21.84 5.73 10.37
CA ASP A 275 21.87 7.08 10.95
C ASP A 275 23.26 7.44 11.48
N ASP A 276 24.01 6.49 12.04
CA ASP A 276 25.41 6.66 12.47
C ASP A 276 26.36 6.83 11.28
N TYR A 277 26.09 6.20 10.12
CA TYR A 277 26.89 6.39 8.90
C TYR A 277 26.62 7.75 8.22
N ALA A 278 25.41 8.25 8.33
CA ALA A 278 25.03 9.57 7.78
C ALA A 278 25.51 10.74 8.64
N SER A 279 25.74 10.54 9.94
CA SER A 279 26.23 11.55 10.88
C SER A 279 27.75 11.55 11.07
N GLY A 280 28.48 10.53 10.55
CA GLY A 280 29.91 10.31 10.79
C GLY A 280 30.89 10.91 9.78
N SER A 281 30.45 11.68 8.77
CA SER A 281 31.37 12.28 7.78
C SER A 281 31.74 13.72 8.10
N ASN A 282 32.42 13.96 9.24
CA ASN A 282 33.20 15.18 9.41
C ASN A 282 34.28 14.99 10.49
N SER A 283 35.31 14.21 10.18
CA SER A 283 36.60 14.30 10.89
C SER A 283 37.73 14.07 9.89
N GLN A 284 38.41 15.16 9.58
CA GLN A 284 39.64 15.19 8.80
C GLN A 284 40.76 14.41 9.51
N PRO A 285 41.56 13.61 8.84
CA PRO A 285 42.87 13.20 9.35
C PRO A 285 43.93 14.20 8.93
N GLY A 286 44.71 14.61 9.91
CA GLY A 286 45.84 15.52 9.80
C GLY A 286 46.97 14.99 8.90
N THR A 287 47.68 15.95 8.43
CA THR A 287 48.86 15.96 7.56
C THR A 287 50.03 15.14 8.07
N SER A 288 50.66 14.32 7.20
CA SER A 288 52.12 14.21 7.11
C SER A 288 52.56 13.63 5.75
N GLY A 289 53.19 14.46 4.94
CA GLY A 289 54.49 14.34 4.35
C GLY A 289 54.72 13.55 3.06
N LEU A 290 55.32 14.24 2.14
CA LEU A 290 56.21 13.91 1.00
C LEU A 290 55.57 13.59 -0.37
N GLY A 291 55.74 14.52 -1.31
CA GLY A 291 56.77 14.35 -2.33
C GLY A 291 56.25 14.41 -3.76
N ALA A 292 56.47 15.55 -4.40
CA ALA A 292 56.95 15.72 -5.80
C ALA A 292 56.02 15.43 -7.01
N ALA A 293 55.81 16.52 -7.74
CA ALA A 293 56.07 16.71 -9.17
C ALA A 293 54.92 16.66 -10.20
N MET A 294 54.89 17.74 -11.01
CA MET A 294 54.32 17.95 -12.35
C MET A 294 52.80 18.25 -12.39
N GLY A 295 52.31 19.40 -12.69
CA GLY A 295 52.58 20.34 -13.79
C GLY A 295 51.41 20.24 -14.77
N GLY A 296 50.55 21.28 -14.81
CA GLY A 296 49.50 21.33 -15.83
C GLY A 296 48.40 22.35 -15.47
N GLU A 297 48.67 23.62 -15.78
CA GLU A 297 47.69 24.70 -15.84
C GLU A 297 46.61 24.39 -16.87
N PHE A 298 45.34 24.58 -16.50
CA PHE A 298 44.28 24.90 -17.45
C PHE A 298 43.39 25.99 -16.87
N ASP A 299 43.50 27.13 -17.52
CA ASP A 299 42.74 28.35 -17.36
C ASP A 299 41.30 28.17 -17.87
N VAL A 300 40.31 28.55 -17.09
CA VAL A 300 38.90 28.62 -17.54
C VAL A 300 38.30 29.95 -17.12
N ASN A 301 38.47 30.91 -18.01
CA ASN A 301 37.69 32.13 -18.00
C ASN A 301 36.99 32.25 -19.35
N ARG A 302 35.71 31.98 -19.43
CA ARG A 302 34.84 32.46 -20.52
C ARG A 302 33.41 32.59 -20.07
N SER A 303 33.05 33.81 -19.74
CA SER A 303 31.69 34.33 -19.72
C SER A 303 31.08 34.32 -21.12
N THR A 304 29.85 33.86 -21.30
CA THR A 304 29.00 34.26 -22.42
C THR A 304 27.57 34.51 -21.93
N LYS A 305 27.12 35.71 -22.25
CA LYS A 305 25.79 36.28 -22.08
C LYS A 305 24.79 35.48 -22.88
N ILE A 306 23.61 35.35 -22.32
CA ILE A 306 22.40 34.89 -23.01
C ILE A 306 21.52 36.12 -23.24
N ASP A 307 21.25 36.37 -24.52
CA ASP A 307 20.27 37.38 -24.96
C ASP A 307 18.86 36.78 -24.94
N ASP A 308 17.93 37.62 -24.47
CA ASP A 308 16.47 37.45 -24.60
C ASP A 308 16.06 37.43 -26.07
N GLU A 309 15.08 36.56 -26.39
CA GLU A 309 13.95 36.86 -27.27
C GLU A 309 13.01 35.65 -27.35
N ALA A 310 11.78 35.82 -26.82
CA ALA A 310 10.62 35.04 -27.25
C ALA A 310 10.13 35.59 -28.62
N PRO A 311 9.41 34.82 -29.46
CA PRO A 311 7.95 34.84 -29.35
C PRO A 311 7.20 33.57 -29.84
N PHE A 312 5.92 33.53 -29.47
CA PHE A 312 4.74 32.76 -29.85
C PHE A 312 4.48 31.46 -29.10
#